data_b44ba52dfbfe4e4c3ef3c018bfdf810a
#
_entry.id   b44ba52dfbfe4e4c3ef3c018bfdf810a
#
_cell.length_a   1.000
_cell.length_b   1.000
_cell.length_c   1.000
_cell.angle_alpha   90.00
_cell.angle_beta   90.00
_cell.angle_gamma   90.00
#
_symmetry.space_group_name_H-M   'P 1'
#
loop_
_entity.id
_entity.type
_entity.pdbx_description
1 polymer ?
#
loop_
_entity_poly.entity_id
_entity_poly.type
_entity_poly.pdbx_seq_one_letter_code
_entity_poly.pdbx_strand_id
1 'polypeptide(L)'
;MMTGLIWFVQVVHYPLFARIPEEGFTAYERSHANRTGWVVAPIMLVELAAAMLPLALKLPLAPGRTAGTDPLYLSAVGCLLLIWASTFLLQVPLHRILERRHDKQAILLLTATNWIRTLLWSLRLAMLAMLFTECAFA
;
A
#
# COMPACT_ATOMS: atom_id res chain seq x y z
N MET A 1 5.88 5.97 6.16
CA MET A 1 5.14 6.99 5.41
C MET A 1 3.87 6.44 4.77
N MET A 2 3.93 5.36 3.99
CA MET A 2 2.74 4.71 3.38
C MET A 2 1.68 4.26 4.39
N THR A 3 2.07 3.75 5.56
CA THR A 3 1.12 3.31 6.58
C THR A 3 0.17 4.43 7.03
N GLY A 4 0.69 5.62 7.34
CA GLY A 4 -0.16 6.76 7.72
C GLY A 4 -1.10 7.20 6.58
N LEU A 5 -0.59 7.23 5.34
CA LEU A 5 -1.37 7.59 4.17
C LEU A 5 -2.52 6.59 3.93
N ILE A 6 -2.26 5.28 4.01
CA ILE A 6 -3.29 4.27 3.76
C ILE A 6 -4.36 4.25 4.86
N TRP A 7 -3.99 4.52 6.12
CA TRP A 7 -4.97 4.69 7.20
C TRP A 7 -5.88 5.91 6.97
N PHE A 8 -5.31 7.04 6.54
CA PHE A 8 -6.11 8.20 6.17
C PHE A 8 -7.10 7.88 5.03
N VAL A 9 -6.61 7.21 3.99
CA VAL A 9 -7.47 6.77 2.87
C VAL A 9 -8.57 5.85 3.35
N GLN A 10 -8.26 4.87 4.20
CA GLN A 10 -9.21 3.87 4.68
C GLN A 10 -10.30 4.47 5.57
N VAL A 11 -9.91 5.31 6.52
CA VAL A 11 -10.84 5.77 7.57
C VAL A 11 -11.56 7.06 7.18
N VAL A 12 -10.93 7.92 6.40
CA VAL A 12 -11.48 9.23 6.06
C VAL A 12 -11.92 9.28 4.61
N HIS A 13 -11.01 8.97 3.68
CA HIS A 13 -11.21 9.29 2.28
C HIS A 13 -12.26 8.39 1.62
N TYR A 14 -12.13 7.08 1.70
CA TYR A 14 -13.05 6.14 1.05
C TYR A 14 -14.49 6.16 1.60
N PRO A 15 -14.74 6.30 2.90
CA PRO A 15 -16.11 6.49 3.41
C PRO A 15 -16.80 7.74 2.86
N LEU A 16 -16.04 8.78 2.50
CA LEU A 16 -16.59 10.00 1.91
C LEU A 16 -16.96 9.82 0.43
N PHE A 17 -16.40 8.84 -0.28
CA PHE A 17 -16.79 8.53 -1.66
C PHE A 17 -18.29 8.24 -1.81
N ALA A 18 -18.84 7.48 -0.87
CA ALA A 18 -20.28 7.14 -0.86
C ALA A 18 -21.20 8.36 -0.67
N ARG A 19 -20.65 9.50 -0.26
CA ARG A 19 -21.39 10.75 -0.03
C ARG A 19 -21.32 11.71 -1.21
N ILE A 20 -20.52 11.42 -2.24
CA ILE A 20 -20.40 12.26 -3.43
C ILE A 20 -21.62 12.03 -4.30
N PRO A 21 -22.36 13.09 -4.72
CA PRO A 21 -23.47 12.97 -5.64
C PRO A 21 -23.07 12.29 -6.94
N GLU A 22 -23.99 11.54 -7.54
CA GLU A 22 -23.74 10.85 -8.81
C GLU A 22 -23.37 11.82 -9.93
N GLU A 23 -24.00 13.01 -9.91
CA GLU A 23 -23.64 14.12 -10.78
C GLU A 23 -22.22 14.60 -10.46
N GLY A 24 -21.32 14.49 -11.43
CA GLY A 24 -19.92 14.89 -11.28
C GLY A 24 -19.00 13.85 -10.63
N PHE A 25 -19.50 12.72 -10.15
CA PHE A 25 -18.70 11.68 -9.52
C PHE A 25 -17.53 11.19 -10.41
N THR A 26 -17.80 10.90 -11.67
CA THR A 26 -16.78 10.40 -12.61
C THR A 26 -15.68 11.42 -12.89
N ALA A 27 -16.02 12.71 -12.94
CA ALA A 27 -15.04 13.79 -13.09
C ALA A 27 -14.19 13.95 -11.83
N TYR A 28 -14.82 13.87 -10.65
CA TYR A 28 -14.13 13.84 -9.37
C TYR A 28 -13.17 12.66 -9.29
N GLU A 29 -13.66 11.44 -9.61
CA GLU A 29 -12.86 10.21 -9.53
C GLU A 29 -11.64 10.24 -10.45
N ARG A 30 -11.77 10.69 -11.69
CA ARG A 30 -10.62 10.88 -12.59
C ARG A 30 -9.58 11.84 -12.02
N SER A 31 -10.04 12.97 -11.46
CA SER A 31 -9.17 13.94 -10.82
C SER A 31 -8.48 13.34 -9.59
N HIS A 32 -9.24 12.60 -8.77
CA HIS A 32 -8.73 11.91 -7.59
C HIS A 32 -7.67 10.86 -7.97
N ALA A 33 -8.02 9.92 -8.86
CA ALA A 33 -7.12 8.83 -9.25
C ALA A 33 -5.81 9.36 -9.83
N ASN A 34 -5.88 10.39 -10.68
CA ASN A 34 -4.70 11.03 -11.24
C ASN A 34 -3.81 11.69 -10.16
N ARG A 35 -4.39 12.55 -9.31
CA ARG A 35 -3.64 13.27 -8.27
C ARG A 35 -3.07 12.32 -7.22
N THR A 36 -3.87 11.33 -6.79
CA THR A 36 -3.44 10.31 -5.85
C THR A 36 -2.33 9.46 -6.44
N GLY A 37 -2.42 9.11 -7.73
CA GLY A 37 -1.38 8.40 -8.46
C GLY A 37 -0.03 9.13 -8.42
N TRP A 38 -0.01 10.44 -8.64
CA TRP A 38 1.21 11.25 -8.54
C TRP A 38 1.84 11.27 -7.14
N VAL A 39 1.05 11.11 -6.09
CA VAL A 39 1.57 11.05 -4.71
C VAL A 39 1.96 9.63 -4.32
N VAL A 40 1.09 8.66 -4.58
CA VAL A 40 1.24 7.29 -4.08
C VAL A 40 2.27 6.50 -4.88
N ALA A 41 2.30 6.63 -6.21
CA ALA A 41 3.19 5.83 -7.04
C ALA A 41 4.68 6.08 -6.75
N PRO A 42 5.19 7.32 -6.64
CA PRO A 42 6.59 7.55 -6.27
C PRO A 42 6.94 6.96 -4.91
N ILE A 43 6.05 7.11 -3.92
CA ILE A 43 6.29 6.57 -2.58
C ILE A 43 6.35 5.04 -2.61
N MET A 44 5.43 4.39 -3.31
CA MET A 44 5.42 2.93 -3.46
C MET A 44 6.67 2.43 -4.19
N LEU A 45 7.15 3.15 -5.22
CA LEU A 45 8.39 2.81 -5.93
C LEU A 45 9.62 2.93 -5.02
N VAL A 46 9.71 3.99 -4.21
CA VAL A 46 10.79 4.13 -3.22
C VAL A 46 10.76 3.01 -2.20
N GLU A 47 9.57 2.65 -1.67
CA GLU A 47 9.40 1.53 -0.75
C GLU A 47 9.81 0.18 -1.39
N LEU A 48 9.47 -0.01 -2.68
CA LEU A 48 9.88 -1.20 -3.43
C LEU A 48 11.39 -1.25 -3.60
N ALA A 49 12.01 -0.15 -4.05
CA ALA A 49 13.46 -0.06 -4.21
C ALA A 49 14.19 -0.29 -2.88
N ALA A 50 13.71 0.36 -1.80
CA ALA A 50 14.28 0.19 -0.46
C ALA A 50 14.16 -1.25 0.08
N ALA A 51 13.17 -2.02 -0.36
CA ALA A 51 13.02 -3.42 0.01
C ALA A 51 13.82 -4.37 -0.91
N MET A 52 13.92 -4.06 -2.20
CA MET A 52 14.59 -4.96 -3.16
C MET A 52 16.10 -4.77 -3.17
N LEU A 53 16.61 -3.56 -2.97
CA LEU A 53 18.04 -3.27 -3.07
C LEU A 53 18.87 -4.03 -2.01
N PRO A 54 18.51 -4.03 -0.70
CA PRO A 54 19.22 -4.84 0.30
C PRO A 54 19.17 -6.34 -0.02
N LEU A 55 18.04 -6.83 -0.55
CA LEU A 55 17.88 -8.23 -0.94
C LEU A 55 18.81 -8.60 -2.10
N ALA A 56 18.83 -7.78 -3.15
CA ALA A 56 19.67 -8.00 -4.33
C ALA A 56 21.17 -7.94 -4.01
N LEU A 57 21.57 -7.02 -3.14
CA LEU A 57 22.97 -6.84 -2.73
C LEU A 57 23.37 -7.72 -1.55
N LYS A 58 22.47 -8.55 -1.01
CA LYS A 58 22.68 -9.42 0.15
C LYS A 58 23.27 -8.66 1.35
N LEU A 59 22.78 -7.44 1.58
CA LEU A 59 23.31 -6.56 2.63
C LEU A 59 23.17 -7.23 4.01
N PRO A 60 24.19 -7.07 4.88
CA PRO A 60 24.09 -7.51 6.26
C PRO A 60 23.04 -6.66 6.99
N LEU A 61 22.20 -7.29 7.81
CA LEU A 61 21.22 -6.64 8.68
C LEU A 61 21.70 -6.66 10.14
N ALA A 62 22.34 -7.77 10.54
CA ALA A 62 22.93 -7.97 11.87
C ALA A 62 24.03 -9.03 11.77
N PRO A 63 24.84 -9.27 12.82
CA PRO A 63 25.84 -10.34 12.83
C PRO A 63 25.21 -11.69 12.45
N GLY A 64 25.74 -12.32 11.40
CA GLY A 64 25.23 -13.60 10.89
C GLY A 64 23.90 -13.57 10.13
N ARG A 65 23.27 -12.40 9.93
CA ARG A 65 21.98 -12.24 9.24
C ARG A 65 22.14 -11.29 8.05
N THR A 66 21.62 -11.70 6.90
CA THR A 66 21.55 -10.86 5.70
C THR A 66 20.09 -10.68 5.27
N ALA A 67 19.83 -9.68 4.44
CA ALA A 67 18.49 -9.46 3.87
C ALA A 67 17.93 -10.70 3.16
N GLY A 68 18.79 -11.53 2.58
CA GLY A 68 18.39 -12.76 1.87
C GLY A 68 18.14 -13.97 2.78
N THR A 69 18.54 -13.94 4.04
CA THR A 69 18.40 -15.08 4.98
C THR A 69 17.53 -14.77 6.18
N ASP A 70 17.20 -13.50 6.41
CA ASP A 70 16.41 -13.07 7.55
C ASP A 70 14.92 -13.29 7.33
N PRO A 71 14.24 -14.15 8.13
CA PRO A 71 12.85 -14.49 7.91
C PRO A 71 11.89 -13.30 8.16
N LEU A 72 12.23 -12.41 9.08
CA LEU A 72 11.41 -11.23 9.39
C LEU A 72 11.46 -10.23 8.23
N TYR A 73 12.67 -10.00 7.69
CA TYR A 73 12.86 -9.17 6.51
C TYR A 73 12.15 -9.74 5.27
N LEU A 74 12.31 -11.04 5.01
CA LEU A 74 11.64 -11.72 3.89
C LEU A 74 10.13 -11.68 4.01
N SER A 75 9.59 -11.81 5.23
CA SER A 75 8.14 -11.66 5.48
C SER A 75 7.66 -10.23 5.21
N ALA A 76 8.45 -9.22 5.60
CA ALA A 76 8.14 -7.82 5.29
C ALA A 76 8.18 -7.52 3.78
N VAL A 77 9.09 -8.16 3.03
CA VAL A 77 9.12 -8.13 1.56
C VAL A 77 7.89 -8.82 0.98
N GLY A 78 7.49 -9.98 1.51
CA GLY A 78 6.28 -10.69 1.12
C GLY A 78 5.02 -9.83 1.28
N CYS A 79 4.88 -9.14 2.41
CA CYS A 79 3.79 -8.16 2.61
C CYS A 79 3.79 -7.08 1.53
N LEU A 80 4.96 -6.55 1.16
CA LEU A 80 5.06 -5.54 0.11
C LEU A 80 4.60 -6.06 -1.25
N LEU A 81 5.00 -7.28 -1.62
CA LEU A 81 4.56 -7.91 -2.86
C LEU A 81 3.04 -8.14 -2.89
N LEU A 82 2.45 -8.56 -1.77
CA LEU A 82 0.99 -8.71 -1.64
C LEU A 82 0.27 -7.36 -1.74
N ILE A 83 0.85 -6.27 -1.22
CA ILE A 83 0.32 -4.91 -1.38
C ILE A 83 0.30 -4.51 -2.85
N TRP A 84 1.38 -4.78 -3.59
CA TRP A 84 1.47 -4.52 -5.02
C TRP A 84 0.44 -5.35 -5.80
N ALA A 85 0.33 -6.65 -5.49
CA ALA A 85 -0.67 -7.53 -6.10
C ALA A 85 -2.10 -7.02 -5.85
N SER A 86 -2.44 -6.70 -4.58
CA SER A 86 -3.75 -6.12 -4.23
C SER A 86 -4.00 -4.81 -4.97
N THR A 87 -2.99 -3.95 -5.11
CA THR A 87 -3.12 -2.69 -5.82
C THR A 87 -3.50 -2.90 -7.29
N PHE A 88 -2.78 -3.75 -8.01
CA PHE A 88 -3.02 -3.97 -9.44
C PHE A 88 -4.22 -4.85 -9.74
N LEU A 89 -4.50 -5.84 -8.90
CA LEU A 89 -5.57 -6.80 -9.14
C LEU A 89 -6.95 -6.33 -8.62
N LEU A 90 -6.97 -5.48 -7.60
CA LEU A 90 -8.21 -5.05 -6.96
C LEU A 90 -8.43 -3.54 -7.10
N GLN A 91 -7.49 -2.71 -6.62
CA GLN A 91 -7.73 -1.27 -6.52
C GLN A 91 -7.76 -0.60 -7.90
N VAL A 92 -6.77 -0.84 -8.74
CA VAL A 92 -6.70 -0.23 -10.08
C VAL A 92 -7.91 -0.59 -10.95
N PRO A 93 -8.38 -1.85 -11.04
CA PRO A 93 -9.60 -2.18 -11.78
C PRO A 93 -10.86 -1.49 -11.22
N LEU A 94 -11.00 -1.40 -9.89
CA LEU A 94 -12.16 -0.75 -9.27
C LEU A 94 -12.18 0.76 -9.56
N HIS A 95 -11.04 1.44 -9.46
CA HIS A 95 -10.92 2.85 -9.85
C HIS A 95 -11.28 3.05 -11.33
N ARG A 96 -10.81 2.20 -12.24
CA ARG A 96 -11.19 2.25 -13.67
C ARG A 96 -12.68 2.11 -13.93
N ILE A 97 -13.39 1.32 -13.14
CA ILE A 97 -14.88 1.23 -13.21
C ILE A 97 -15.47 2.57 -12.78
N LEU A 98 -15.01 3.12 -11.66
CA LEU A 98 -15.52 4.35 -11.07
C LEU A 98 -15.22 5.60 -11.92
N GLU A 99 -14.13 5.62 -12.66
CA GLU A 99 -13.82 6.66 -13.66
C GLU A 99 -14.81 6.71 -14.84
N ARG A 100 -15.53 5.61 -15.07
CA ARG A 100 -16.47 5.48 -16.21
C ARG A 100 -17.92 5.67 -15.79
N ARG A 101 -18.27 5.25 -14.58
CA ARG A 101 -19.64 5.31 -14.05
C ARG A 101 -19.65 5.37 -12.53
N HIS A 102 -20.67 6.01 -11.98
CA HIS A 102 -20.98 5.90 -10.56
C HIS A 102 -21.53 4.50 -10.26
N ASP A 103 -20.78 3.69 -9.51
CA ASP A 103 -21.15 2.32 -9.18
C ASP A 103 -20.98 2.10 -7.67
N LYS A 104 -22.13 2.06 -6.96
CA LYS A 104 -22.15 1.91 -5.50
C LYS A 104 -21.47 0.61 -5.03
N GLN A 105 -21.61 -0.47 -5.81
CA GLN A 105 -21.00 -1.75 -5.46
C GLN A 105 -19.47 -1.68 -5.61
N ALA A 106 -18.98 -1.03 -6.66
CA ALA A 106 -17.54 -0.81 -6.83
C ALA A 106 -16.96 0.07 -5.71
N ILE A 107 -17.69 1.10 -5.24
CA ILE A 107 -17.27 1.93 -4.09
C ILE A 107 -17.17 1.07 -2.82
N LEU A 108 -18.16 0.22 -2.55
CA LEU A 108 -18.14 -0.66 -1.39
C LEU A 108 -16.98 -1.67 -1.45
N LEU A 109 -16.75 -2.28 -2.62
CA LEU A 109 -15.64 -3.21 -2.83
C LEU A 109 -14.30 -2.51 -2.71
N LEU A 110 -14.15 -1.31 -3.26
CA LEU A 110 -12.93 -0.50 -3.14
C LEU A 110 -12.60 -0.25 -1.67
N THR A 111 -13.58 0.19 -0.88
CA THR A 111 -13.42 0.46 0.55
C THR A 111 -13.10 -0.81 1.34
N ALA A 112 -13.82 -1.90 1.07
CA ALA A 112 -13.65 -3.17 1.76
C ALA A 112 -12.29 -3.82 1.45
N THR A 113 -11.91 -3.87 0.17
CA THR A 113 -10.66 -4.51 -0.25
C THR A 113 -9.42 -3.70 0.12
N ASN A 114 -9.55 -2.39 0.34
CA ASN A 114 -8.43 -1.58 0.80
C ASN A 114 -7.96 -1.93 2.23
N TRP A 115 -8.80 -2.58 3.05
CA TRP A 115 -8.36 -3.12 4.34
C TRP A 115 -7.21 -4.11 4.21
N ILE A 116 -7.15 -4.88 3.11
CA ILE A 116 -6.01 -5.78 2.82
C ILE A 116 -4.71 -4.98 2.81
N ARG A 117 -4.67 -3.87 2.08
CA ARG A 117 -3.50 -3.00 2.00
C ARG A 117 -3.19 -2.32 3.34
N THR A 118 -4.23 -1.84 4.04
CA THR A 118 -4.07 -1.16 5.33
C THR A 118 -3.44 -2.08 6.37
N LEU A 119 -3.92 -3.31 6.47
CA LEU A 119 -3.37 -4.32 7.39
C LEU A 119 -1.96 -4.76 6.98
N LEU A 120 -1.72 -5.00 5.70
CA LEU A 120 -0.38 -5.40 5.21
C LEU A 120 0.67 -4.30 5.41
N TRP A 121 0.33 -3.01 5.19
CA TRP A 121 1.22 -1.90 5.49
C TRP A 121 1.52 -1.78 6.98
N SER A 122 0.52 -1.99 7.85
CA SER A 122 0.70 -1.95 9.30
C SER A 122 1.57 -3.10 9.78
N LEU A 123 1.30 -4.32 9.29
CA LEU A 123 2.09 -5.50 9.62
C LEU A 123 3.56 -5.34 9.16
N ARG A 124 3.77 -4.88 7.93
CA ARG A 124 5.10 -4.60 7.41
C ARG A 124 5.85 -3.57 8.26
N LEU A 125 5.18 -2.49 8.67
CA LEU A 125 5.79 -1.49 9.55
C LEU A 125 6.22 -2.10 10.88
N ALA A 126 5.37 -2.93 11.51
CA ALA A 126 5.69 -3.61 12.75
C ALA A 126 6.91 -4.54 12.60
N MET A 127 6.96 -5.34 11.54
CA MET A 127 8.09 -6.23 11.24
C MET A 127 9.40 -5.46 11.06
N LEU A 128 9.38 -4.34 10.31
CA LEU A 128 10.57 -3.52 10.10
C LEU A 128 11.01 -2.78 11.38
N ALA A 129 10.06 -2.37 12.23
CA ALA A 129 10.37 -1.78 13.53
C ALA A 129 11.03 -2.81 14.47
N MET A 130 10.51 -4.04 14.50
CA MET A 130 11.12 -5.14 15.26
C MET A 130 12.56 -5.43 14.77
N LEU A 131 12.72 -5.55 13.45
CA LEU A 131 14.04 -5.78 12.85
C LEU A 131 15.02 -4.67 13.21
N PHE A 132 14.57 -3.40 13.15
CA PHE A 132 15.41 -2.26 13.52
C PHE A 132 15.84 -2.31 14.98
N THR A 133 14.92 -2.65 15.91
CA THR A 133 15.28 -2.78 17.33
C THR A 133 16.28 -3.93 17.56
N GLU A 134 16.08 -5.09 16.94
CA GLU A 134 17.02 -6.20 17.03
C GLU A 134 18.42 -5.83 16.50
N CYS A 135 18.49 -5.12 15.36
CA CYS A 135 19.76 -4.70 14.78
C CYS A 135 20.45 -3.57 15.57
N ALA A 136 19.69 -2.71 16.25
CA ALA A 136 20.25 -1.60 17.03
C ALA A 136 20.85 -2.04 18.39
N PHE A 137 20.41 -3.19 18.92
CA PHE A 137 20.82 -3.70 20.22
C PHE A 137 21.63 -5.03 20.13
N ALA A 138 21.99 -5.49 18.94
CA ALA A 138 22.87 -6.63 18.67
C ALA A 138 24.34 -6.18 18.59
#